data_796928acdf78827943b5e8790908bb31
#
_entry.id   796928acdf78827943b5e8790908bb31
#
_cell.length_a   1.000
_cell.length_b   1.000
_cell.length_c   1.000
_cell.angle_alpha   90.00
_cell.angle_beta   90.00
_cell.angle_gamma   90.00
#
_symmetry.space_group_name_H-M   'P 1'
#
loop_
_entity.id
_entity.type
_entity.pdbx_description
1 polymer ?
#
loop_
_entity_poly.entity_id
_entity_poly.type
_entity_poly.pdbx_seq_one_letter_code
_entity_poly.pdbx_strand_id
1 'polypeptide(L)'
;TTLGEDEKWLAEVFCGRETSVCFIAKPLYYWRRRDSSATHTEKEGITKNNLDSIRVQEELLETVKVLQDAELEELLKWRLYLAVMDVVRKCYKRRDTENFRCYYQKLKQIGKVRTFGESGTEKIRRLVWSVLFRLRVNSNIYAEMIVKMRKLWFAFWW
;
A
#
# COMPACT_ATOMS: atom_id res chain seq x y z
N THR A 1 0.22 19.99 0.09
CA THR A 1 -0.62 19.00 0.80
C THR A 1 0.03 17.64 0.69
N THR A 2 0.20 16.99 1.80
CA THR A 2 0.74 15.62 1.91
C THR A 2 -0.45 14.67 1.93
N LEU A 3 -0.42 13.60 1.13
CA LEU A 3 -1.47 12.59 1.18
C LEU A 3 -1.44 11.87 2.54
N GLY A 4 -2.60 11.74 3.20
CA GLY A 4 -2.73 11.08 4.50
C GLY A 4 -2.48 11.98 5.71
N GLU A 5 -2.45 13.31 5.52
CA GLU A 5 -2.38 14.26 6.64
C GLU A 5 -3.58 14.15 7.58
N ASP A 6 -4.75 13.81 7.06
CA ASP A 6 -5.97 13.55 7.81
C ASP A 6 -5.86 12.28 8.67
N GLU A 7 -5.25 11.21 8.16
CA GLU A 7 -4.98 9.99 8.93
C GLU A 7 -4.03 10.26 10.10
N LYS A 8 -2.98 11.04 9.85
CA LYS A 8 -2.02 11.44 10.88
C LYS A 8 -2.68 12.29 11.95
N TRP A 9 -3.45 13.29 11.54
CA TRP A 9 -4.20 14.13 12.46
C TRP A 9 -5.18 13.30 13.31
N LEU A 10 -5.93 12.38 12.70
CA LEU A 10 -6.83 11.49 13.45
C LEU A 10 -6.07 10.64 14.48
N ALA A 11 -4.91 10.10 14.13
CA ALA A 11 -4.09 9.36 15.08
C ALA A 11 -3.62 10.25 16.24
N GLU A 12 -3.18 11.47 15.96
CA GLU A 12 -2.77 12.43 17.01
C GLU A 12 -3.92 12.80 17.94
N VAL A 13 -5.15 12.90 17.42
CA VAL A 13 -6.34 13.22 18.22
C VAL A 13 -6.79 12.04 19.08
N PHE A 14 -6.78 10.83 18.54
CA PHE A 14 -7.37 9.65 19.19
C PHE A 14 -6.34 8.81 19.96
N CYS A 15 -5.07 8.84 19.59
CA CYS A 15 -4.05 8.04 20.26
C CYS A 15 -3.63 8.68 21.59
N GLY A 16 -3.76 7.90 22.68
CA GLY A 16 -3.30 8.30 24.01
C GLY A 16 -4.20 9.29 24.76
N ARG A 17 -5.44 9.51 24.32
CA ARG A 17 -6.42 10.37 24.99
C ARG A 17 -7.74 9.64 25.14
N GLU A 18 -8.39 9.83 26.29
CA GLU A 18 -9.82 9.49 26.42
C GLU A 18 -10.60 10.43 25.50
N THR A 19 -11.17 9.90 24.45
CA THR A 19 -11.87 10.68 23.44
C THR A 19 -13.27 10.10 23.24
N SER A 20 -14.28 10.95 23.35
CA SER A 20 -15.65 10.59 22.99
C SER A 20 -15.92 10.95 21.55
N VAL A 21 -16.51 10.02 20.79
CA VAL A 21 -16.88 10.22 19.39
C VAL A 21 -18.39 10.30 19.29
N CYS A 22 -18.90 11.35 18.65
CA CYS A 22 -20.31 11.52 18.35
C CYS A 22 -20.54 11.38 16.83
N PHE A 23 -21.48 10.50 16.46
CA PHE A 23 -21.92 10.36 15.08
C PHE A 23 -23.11 11.26 14.80
N ILE A 24 -22.97 12.14 13.81
CA ILE A 24 -24.04 13.01 13.35
C ILE A 24 -24.62 12.41 12.07
N ALA A 25 -25.90 11.99 12.10
CA ALA A 25 -26.58 11.38 10.96
C ALA A 25 -27.02 12.43 9.89
N LYS A 26 -26.20 13.45 9.67
CA LYS A 26 -26.42 14.47 8.65
C LYS A 26 -25.16 14.65 7.83
N PRO A 27 -25.24 14.77 6.49
CA PRO A 27 -24.09 15.08 5.66
C PRO A 27 -23.64 16.53 5.95
N LEU A 28 -22.52 16.68 6.65
CA LEU A 28 -21.93 17.99 6.99
C LEU A 28 -20.84 18.40 5.99
N TYR A 29 -20.41 17.47 5.14
CA TYR A 29 -19.33 17.68 4.19
C TYR A 29 -19.70 17.11 2.83
N TYR A 30 -19.49 17.93 1.77
CA TYR A 30 -19.66 17.53 0.39
C TYR A 30 -18.30 17.38 -0.27
N TRP A 31 -17.91 16.15 -0.58
CA TRP A 31 -16.70 15.89 -1.32
C TRP A 31 -16.89 16.20 -2.80
N ARG A 32 -16.24 17.27 -3.26
CA ARG A 32 -16.29 17.65 -4.68
C ARG A 32 -15.21 16.90 -5.45
N ARG A 33 -15.65 16.00 -6.31
CA ARG A 33 -14.76 15.31 -7.24
C ARG A 33 -14.30 16.30 -8.32
N ARG A 34 -12.98 16.44 -8.49
CA ARG A 34 -12.36 17.24 -9.55
C ARG A 34 -11.39 16.35 -10.31
N ASP A 35 -11.36 16.47 -11.66
CA ASP A 35 -10.45 15.69 -12.51
C ASP A 35 -8.97 16.01 -12.22
N SER A 36 -8.69 17.22 -11.72
CA SER A 36 -7.35 17.66 -11.28
C SER A 36 -7.03 17.33 -9.81
N SER A 37 -7.86 16.54 -9.12
CA SER A 37 -7.61 16.16 -7.73
C SER A 37 -6.35 15.29 -7.63
N ALA A 38 -5.54 15.52 -6.59
CA ALA A 38 -4.33 14.74 -6.30
C ALA A 38 -4.60 13.22 -6.21
N THR A 39 -5.83 12.85 -5.80
CA THR A 39 -6.27 11.44 -5.71
C THR A 39 -6.67 10.83 -7.05
N HIS A 40 -6.89 11.65 -8.09
CA HIS A 40 -7.33 11.20 -9.42
C HIS A 40 -6.22 11.18 -10.47
N THR A 41 -5.09 11.81 -10.21
CA THR A 41 -3.93 11.74 -11.11
C THR A 41 -3.20 10.42 -10.91
N GLU A 42 -3.77 9.32 -11.39
CA GLU A 42 -3.00 8.09 -11.61
C GLU A 42 -1.99 8.34 -12.74
N LYS A 43 -0.91 9.03 -12.40
CA LYS A 43 0.26 9.05 -13.27
C LYS A 43 0.87 7.66 -13.25
N GLU A 44 1.11 7.13 -14.43
CA GLU A 44 1.88 5.90 -14.55
C GLU A 44 3.23 6.07 -13.81
N GLY A 45 3.54 5.17 -12.88
CA GLY A 45 4.78 5.11 -12.12
C GLY A 45 4.67 5.42 -10.64
N ILE A 46 5.84 5.55 -10.00
CA ILE A 46 5.92 5.96 -8.61
C ILE A 46 5.61 7.46 -8.55
N THR A 47 4.56 7.81 -7.86
CA THR A 47 4.17 9.21 -7.65
C THR A 47 4.56 9.67 -6.25
N LYS A 48 4.58 10.98 -6.05
CA LYS A 48 4.72 11.57 -4.73
C LYS A 48 3.70 11.00 -3.74
N ASN A 49 2.45 10.81 -4.19
CA ASN A 49 1.39 10.23 -3.36
C ASN A 49 1.72 8.82 -2.85
N ASN A 50 2.37 7.98 -3.67
CA ASN A 50 2.81 6.66 -3.24
C ASN A 50 3.87 6.74 -2.13
N LEU A 51 4.83 7.66 -2.27
CA LEU A 51 5.89 7.87 -1.29
C LEU A 51 5.35 8.47 0.00
N ASP A 52 4.46 9.46 -0.11
CA ASP A 52 3.79 10.07 1.03
C ASP A 52 2.94 9.04 1.79
N SER A 53 2.21 8.15 1.08
CA SER A 53 1.46 7.06 1.71
C SER A 53 2.35 6.13 2.53
N ILE A 54 3.50 5.71 1.98
CA ILE A 54 4.45 4.87 2.72
C ILE A 54 4.95 5.60 3.96
N ARG A 55 5.39 6.85 3.81
CA ARG A 55 5.92 7.66 4.91
C ARG A 55 4.90 7.84 6.03
N VAL A 56 3.66 8.19 5.70
CA VAL A 56 2.60 8.36 6.70
C VAL A 56 2.33 7.06 7.47
N GLN A 57 2.29 5.91 6.78
CA GLN A 57 2.09 4.63 7.47
C GLN A 57 3.28 4.26 8.37
N GLU A 58 4.51 4.63 8.00
CA GLU A 58 5.69 4.44 8.87
C GLU A 58 5.62 5.33 10.11
N GLU A 59 5.30 6.62 9.94
CA GLU A 59 5.13 7.56 11.06
C GLU A 59 4.02 7.10 12.02
N LEU A 60 2.87 6.65 11.49
CA LEU A 60 1.77 6.12 12.28
C LEU A 60 2.17 4.85 13.05
N LEU A 61 2.91 3.96 12.40
CA LEU A 61 3.38 2.74 13.04
C LEU A 61 4.31 3.04 14.23
N GLU A 62 5.22 4.02 14.09
CA GLU A 62 6.06 4.45 15.21
C GLU A 62 5.23 5.08 16.35
N THR A 63 4.23 5.89 16.03
CA THR A 63 3.33 6.49 17.01
C THR A 63 2.58 5.42 17.81
N VAL A 64 2.05 4.40 17.12
CA VAL A 64 1.24 3.34 17.77
C VAL A 64 2.07 2.38 18.62
N LYS A 65 3.33 2.16 18.30
CA LYS A 65 4.22 1.36 19.16
C LYS A 65 4.27 1.85 20.60
N VAL A 66 4.17 3.17 20.80
CA VAL A 66 4.14 3.78 22.16
C VAL A 66 2.87 3.42 22.92
N LEU A 67 1.78 3.13 22.21
CA LEU A 67 0.48 2.77 22.81
C LEU A 67 0.39 1.32 23.26
N GLN A 68 1.33 0.47 22.83
CA GLN A 68 1.35 -0.97 23.11
C GLN A 68 0.07 -1.72 22.68
N ASP A 69 -0.65 -1.18 21.67
CA ASP A 69 -1.81 -1.82 21.06
C ASP A 69 -1.38 -2.73 19.91
N ALA A 70 -1.28 -4.03 20.20
CA ALA A 70 -0.80 -5.03 19.24
C ALA A 70 -1.75 -5.20 18.04
N GLU A 71 -3.05 -5.01 18.19
CA GLU A 71 -4.00 -5.14 17.07
C GLU A 71 -3.88 -3.95 16.11
N LEU A 72 -3.77 -2.75 16.63
CA LEU A 72 -3.58 -1.54 15.86
C LEU A 72 -2.20 -1.55 15.17
N GLU A 73 -1.16 -2.03 15.85
CA GLU A 73 0.17 -2.21 15.25
C GLU A 73 0.13 -3.16 14.05
N GLU A 74 -0.54 -4.31 14.18
CA GLU A 74 -0.68 -5.28 13.08
C GLU A 74 -1.51 -4.70 11.92
N LEU A 75 -2.56 -3.92 12.20
CA LEU A 75 -3.34 -3.23 11.18
C LEU A 75 -2.49 -2.22 10.39
N LEU A 76 -1.69 -1.42 11.07
CA LEU A 76 -0.80 -0.45 10.42
C LEU A 76 0.33 -1.11 9.66
N LYS A 77 0.90 -2.21 10.16
CA LYS A 77 1.84 -3.04 9.40
C LYS A 77 1.21 -3.56 8.11
N TRP A 78 -0.04 -4.00 8.17
CA TRP A 78 -0.78 -4.44 6.99
C TRP A 78 -0.97 -3.29 5.99
N ARG A 79 -1.34 -2.10 6.43
CA ARG A 79 -1.49 -0.91 5.58
C ARG A 79 -0.16 -0.50 4.93
N LEU A 80 0.92 -0.48 5.71
CA LEU A 80 2.27 -0.23 5.21
C LEU A 80 2.67 -1.28 4.15
N TYR A 81 2.41 -2.56 4.44
CA TYR A 81 2.65 -3.64 3.47
C TYR A 81 1.92 -3.38 2.15
N LEU A 82 0.65 -2.99 2.18
CA LEU A 82 -0.13 -2.70 0.97
C LEU A 82 0.43 -1.51 0.19
N ALA A 83 0.82 -0.44 0.87
CA ALA A 83 1.40 0.75 0.25
C ALA A 83 2.73 0.42 -0.46
N VAL A 84 3.63 -0.31 0.22
CA VAL A 84 4.91 -0.74 -0.37
C VAL A 84 4.68 -1.73 -1.51
N MET A 85 3.74 -2.67 -1.37
CA MET A 85 3.37 -3.65 -2.39
C MET A 85 2.88 -2.98 -3.68
N ASP A 86 2.13 -1.87 -3.58
CA ASP A 86 1.68 -1.11 -4.74
C ASP A 86 2.87 -0.49 -5.50
N VAL A 87 3.81 0.11 -4.78
CA VAL A 87 5.04 0.66 -5.38
C VAL A 87 5.86 -0.44 -6.05
N VAL A 88 6.06 -1.58 -5.39
CA VAL A 88 6.79 -2.72 -5.97
C VAL A 88 6.13 -3.20 -7.27
N ARG A 89 4.79 -3.28 -7.30
CA ARG A 89 4.04 -3.64 -8.53
C ARG A 89 4.25 -2.63 -9.66
N LYS A 90 4.23 -1.33 -9.35
CA LYS A 90 4.48 -0.27 -10.34
C LYS A 90 5.90 -0.36 -10.91
N CYS A 91 6.92 -0.54 -10.06
CA CYS A 91 8.30 -0.77 -10.48
C CYS A 91 8.43 -2.02 -11.36
N TYR A 92 7.77 -3.11 -10.96
CA TYR A 92 7.78 -4.36 -11.71
C TYR A 92 7.21 -4.16 -13.13
N LYS A 93 6.03 -3.54 -13.25
CA LYS A 93 5.36 -3.28 -14.53
C LYS A 93 6.22 -2.40 -15.46
N ARG A 94 6.95 -1.43 -14.91
CA ARG A 94 7.79 -0.48 -15.64
C ARG A 94 9.20 -0.98 -15.94
N ARG A 95 9.57 -2.13 -15.39
CA ARG A 95 10.95 -2.66 -15.46
C ARG A 95 11.98 -1.77 -14.76
N ASP A 96 11.54 -0.94 -13.83
CA ASP A 96 12.40 -0.13 -12.98
C ASP A 96 13.08 -1.04 -11.96
N THR A 97 14.29 -1.49 -12.31
CA THR A 97 14.99 -2.53 -11.55
C THR A 97 15.58 -1.98 -10.25
N GLU A 98 16.02 -0.73 -10.25
CA GLU A 98 16.64 -0.10 -9.09
C GLU A 98 15.62 0.12 -7.98
N ASN A 99 14.55 0.86 -8.28
CA ASN A 99 13.48 1.09 -7.33
C ASN A 99 12.77 -0.22 -6.93
N PHE A 100 12.60 -1.16 -7.87
CA PHE A 100 12.06 -2.48 -7.55
C PHE A 100 12.87 -3.18 -6.46
N ARG A 101 14.20 -3.22 -6.58
CA ARG A 101 15.06 -3.86 -5.56
C ARG A 101 14.94 -3.18 -4.20
N CYS A 102 14.98 -1.84 -4.19
CA CYS A 102 14.85 -1.04 -2.99
C CYS A 102 13.54 -1.35 -2.24
N TYR A 103 12.39 -1.16 -2.91
CA TYR A 103 11.07 -1.36 -2.28
C TYR A 103 10.75 -2.82 -2.00
N TYR A 104 11.29 -3.76 -2.77
CA TYR A 104 11.15 -5.18 -2.48
C TYR A 104 11.92 -5.60 -1.21
N GLN A 105 13.10 -5.02 -0.95
CA GLN A 105 13.79 -5.22 0.31
C GLN A 105 12.99 -4.64 1.48
N LYS A 106 12.42 -3.45 1.34
CA LYS A 106 11.52 -2.85 2.32
C LYS A 106 10.31 -3.76 2.60
N LEU A 107 9.70 -4.33 1.56
CA LEU A 107 8.60 -5.29 1.70
C LEU A 107 9.01 -6.53 2.51
N LYS A 108 10.23 -7.05 2.31
CA LYS A 108 10.77 -8.16 3.09
C LYS A 108 11.01 -7.79 4.56
N GLN A 109 11.46 -6.57 4.84
CA GLN A 109 11.69 -6.09 6.21
C GLN A 109 10.42 -5.99 7.03
N ILE A 110 9.28 -5.64 6.39
CA ILE A 110 7.97 -5.65 7.05
C ILE A 110 7.61 -7.07 7.51
N GLY A 111 8.05 -8.10 6.77
CA GLY A 111 7.91 -9.50 7.15
C GLY A 111 6.51 -10.06 6.96
N LYS A 112 6.09 -10.97 7.87
CA LYS A 112 4.75 -11.54 7.87
C LYS A 112 3.79 -10.54 8.49
N VAL A 113 2.67 -10.32 7.83
CA VAL A 113 1.60 -9.44 8.30
C VAL A 113 0.29 -10.22 8.39
N ARG A 114 -0.50 -9.92 9.42
CA ARG A 114 -1.89 -10.35 9.50
C ARG A 114 -2.70 -9.56 8.47
N THR A 115 -3.58 -10.25 7.74
CA THR A 115 -4.43 -9.61 6.73
C THR A 115 -5.76 -9.19 7.34
N PHE A 116 -6.22 -8.00 7.02
CA PHE A 116 -7.49 -7.45 7.49
C PHE A 116 -8.41 -7.17 6.30
N GLY A 117 -9.65 -7.68 6.36
CA GLY A 117 -10.68 -7.41 5.35
C GLY A 117 -10.38 -7.89 3.93
N GLU A 118 -9.37 -8.73 3.74
CA GLU A 118 -8.93 -9.19 2.42
C GLU A 118 -9.87 -10.28 1.87
N SER A 119 -10.41 -10.06 0.67
CA SER A 119 -11.20 -11.06 -0.04
C SER A 119 -10.35 -12.24 -0.52
N GLY A 120 -11.02 -13.37 -0.85
CA GLY A 120 -10.31 -14.55 -1.39
C GLY A 120 -9.54 -14.24 -2.69
N THR A 121 -10.11 -13.41 -3.55
CA THR A 121 -9.47 -12.98 -4.81
C THR A 121 -8.23 -12.12 -4.57
N GLU A 122 -8.27 -11.24 -3.58
CA GLU A 122 -7.11 -10.41 -3.20
C GLU A 122 -5.98 -11.25 -2.60
N LYS A 123 -6.31 -12.27 -1.78
CA LYS A 123 -5.32 -13.24 -1.27
C LYS A 123 -4.59 -13.95 -2.41
N ILE A 124 -5.33 -14.46 -3.41
CA ILE A 124 -4.76 -15.11 -4.59
C ILE A 124 -3.88 -14.12 -5.36
N ARG A 125 -4.38 -12.92 -5.62
CA ARG A 125 -3.63 -11.86 -6.31
C ARG A 125 -2.32 -11.53 -5.59
N ARG A 126 -2.34 -11.39 -4.27
CA ARG A 126 -1.15 -11.14 -3.46
C ARG A 126 -0.15 -12.30 -3.52
N LEU A 127 -0.62 -13.54 -3.45
CA LEU A 127 0.21 -14.72 -3.57
C LEU A 127 0.94 -14.76 -4.93
N VAL A 128 0.20 -14.54 -6.02
CA VAL A 128 0.76 -14.51 -7.37
C VAL A 128 1.82 -13.43 -7.52
N TRP A 129 1.58 -12.22 -7.02
CA TRP A 129 2.58 -11.16 -7.02
C TRP A 129 3.82 -11.52 -6.19
N SER A 130 3.63 -12.16 -5.04
CA SER A 130 4.76 -12.63 -4.21
C SER A 130 5.65 -13.61 -4.95
N VAL A 131 5.06 -14.55 -5.71
CA VAL A 131 5.80 -15.49 -6.56
C VAL A 131 6.53 -14.76 -7.68
N LEU A 132 5.85 -13.87 -8.42
CA LEU A 132 6.44 -13.10 -9.52
C LEU A 132 7.63 -12.25 -9.05
N PHE A 133 7.54 -11.62 -7.87
CA PHE A 133 8.62 -10.82 -7.33
C PHE A 133 9.84 -11.68 -6.96
N ARG A 134 9.63 -12.85 -6.36
CA ARG A 134 10.71 -13.79 -6.05
C ARG A 134 11.42 -14.27 -7.32
N LEU A 135 10.66 -14.59 -8.34
CA LEU A 135 11.22 -15.01 -9.63
C LEU A 135 12.06 -13.91 -10.27
N ARG A 136 11.60 -12.66 -10.25
CA ARG A 136 12.37 -11.53 -10.82
C ARG A 136 13.69 -11.26 -10.09
N VAL A 137 13.74 -11.45 -8.78
CA VAL A 137 14.98 -11.24 -8.02
C VAL A 137 16.00 -12.34 -8.27
N ASN A 138 15.52 -13.56 -8.50
CA ASN A 138 16.38 -14.74 -8.55
C ASN A 138 16.95 -15.06 -9.94
N SER A 139 16.42 -14.49 -11.03
CA SER A 139 16.99 -14.76 -12.35
C SER A 139 16.62 -13.76 -13.45
N ASN A 140 17.60 -13.46 -14.31
CA ASN A 140 17.39 -12.79 -15.60
C ASN A 140 16.64 -13.71 -16.61
N ILE A 141 16.58 -15.01 -16.37
CA ILE A 141 16.04 -16.04 -17.29
C ILE A 141 14.51 -15.97 -17.38
N TYR A 142 13.85 -15.49 -16.32
CA TYR A 142 12.38 -15.45 -16.27
C TYR A 142 11.75 -14.21 -16.92
N ALA A 143 12.53 -13.24 -17.38
CA ALA A 143 11.98 -12.07 -18.08
C ALA A 143 11.18 -12.48 -19.33
N GLU A 144 11.65 -13.47 -20.09
CA GLU A 144 10.95 -13.98 -21.28
C GLU A 144 9.70 -14.80 -20.93
N MET A 145 9.76 -15.60 -19.87
CA MET A 145 8.60 -16.40 -19.43
C MET A 145 7.47 -15.51 -18.93
N ILE A 146 7.82 -14.42 -18.25
CA ILE A 146 6.86 -13.42 -17.77
C ILE A 146 6.21 -12.65 -18.92
N VAL A 147 6.95 -12.36 -19.99
CA VAL A 147 6.38 -11.71 -21.18
C VAL A 147 5.36 -12.64 -21.87
N LYS A 148 5.63 -13.95 -21.93
CA LYS A 148 4.67 -14.94 -22.48
C LYS A 148 3.43 -15.12 -21.57
N MET A 149 3.63 -15.20 -20.28
CA MET A 149 2.50 -15.28 -19.30
C MET A 149 1.71 -13.98 -19.24
N ARG A 150 2.33 -12.82 -19.53
CA ARG A 150 1.64 -11.53 -19.57
C ARG A 150 0.52 -11.47 -20.61
N LYS A 151 0.67 -12.11 -21.77
CA LYS A 151 -0.41 -12.20 -22.79
C LYS A 151 -1.61 -13.01 -22.28
N LEU A 152 -1.37 -14.09 -21.56
CA LEU A 152 -2.43 -14.91 -20.95
C LEU A 152 -3.08 -14.21 -19.73
N TRP A 153 -2.31 -13.41 -19.00
CA TRP A 153 -2.76 -12.77 -17.77
C TRP A 153 -3.60 -11.52 -18.00
N PHE A 154 -3.31 -10.74 -19.06
CA PHE A 154 -4.15 -9.60 -19.43
C PHE A 154 -5.55 -10.04 -19.89
N ALA A 155 -5.68 -11.23 -20.51
CA ALA A 155 -6.97 -11.77 -20.91
C ALA A 155 -7.85 -12.22 -19.71
N PHE A 156 -7.27 -12.43 -18.53
CA PHE A 156 -7.97 -12.95 -17.35
C PHE A 156 -8.29 -11.91 -16.27
N TRP A 157 -7.69 -10.68 -16.35
CA TRP A 157 -7.73 -9.72 -15.24
C TRP A 157 -8.10 -8.29 -15.67
N TRP A 158 -8.64 -8.17 -16.85
CA TRP A 158 -9.42 -7.01 -17.35
C TRP A 158 -10.79 -7.59 -17.73
#